data_88001f8ac65dea6b5cd915ac5f9b23e2
#
_entry.id   88001f8ac65dea6b5cd915ac5f9b23e2
#
_cell.length_a   1.000
_cell.length_b   1.000
_cell.length_c   1.000
_cell.angle_alpha   90.00
_cell.angle_beta   90.00
_cell.angle_gamma   90.00
#
_symmetry.space_group_name_H-M   'P 1'
#
loop_
_entity.id
_entity.type
_entity.pdbx_description
1 polymer ?
#
loop_
_entity_poly.entity_id
_entity_poly.type
_entity_poly.pdbx_seq_one_letter_code
_entity_poly.pdbx_strand_id
1 'polypeptide(L)'
;RQRQMCIRDRGWKNAFGKGLGRDTITSGIEGAWTANPIQWDNGYFDLLLGYEWELTKSPAGASMWKAKNQKEEDMAPDVEDPSIRVPTMMTTADMAMREDPEYFKISERFHKNPEEFADKFARAWFKLLHRDLGPKSRYIGPEVPSEDLIWQDPIPSGSTSYDIENVKKMIKELDLSVTQLVETAWASASTYRDTDKRGGANGARIRLLPQKNWEANKPQELDTILSSYEKISSETCLLY
;
A
#
# COMPACT_ATOMS: atom_id res chain seq x y z
N ARG A 1 -17.17 3.04 6.99
CA ARG A 1 -17.46 3.19 8.44
C ARG A 1 -16.20 3.56 9.24
N GLN A 2 -15.08 2.86 9.05
CA GLN A 2 -13.83 3.12 9.81
C GLN A 2 -13.25 4.52 9.50
N ARG A 3 -13.36 4.99 8.26
CA ARG A 3 -12.92 6.34 7.86
C ARG A 3 -13.79 7.45 8.49
N GLN A 4 -15.10 7.22 8.60
CA GLN A 4 -16.01 8.13 9.32
C GLN A 4 -15.66 8.21 10.82
N MET A 5 -15.33 7.07 11.43
CA MET A 5 -14.90 7.00 12.83
C MET A 5 -13.61 7.80 13.05
N CYS A 6 -12.59 7.65 12.18
CA CYS A 6 -11.34 8.39 12.28
C CYS A 6 -11.50 9.90 12.13
N ILE A 7 -12.35 10.37 11.23
CA ILE A 7 -12.65 11.80 11.04
C ILE A 7 -13.35 12.34 12.27
N ARG A 8 -14.33 11.62 12.79
CA ARG A 8 -15.15 12.02 13.94
C ARG A 8 -14.36 12.02 15.25
N ASP A 9 -13.57 10.99 15.48
CA ASP A 9 -12.88 10.77 16.76
C ASP A 9 -11.57 11.57 16.88
N ARG A 10 -10.98 12.02 15.76
CA ARG A 10 -9.76 12.85 15.75
C ARG A 10 -10.01 14.35 15.65
N GLY A 11 -11.24 14.79 15.86
CA GLY A 11 -11.59 16.21 15.86
C GLY A 11 -11.63 16.88 14.49
N TRP A 12 -11.51 16.13 13.40
CA TRP A 12 -11.73 16.67 12.07
C TRP A 12 -13.22 16.97 11.87
N LYS A 13 -13.51 18.22 11.65
CA LYS A 13 -14.87 18.69 11.36
C LYS A 13 -15.03 18.78 9.85
N ASN A 14 -16.01 18.06 9.32
CA ASN A 14 -16.51 18.31 7.98
C ASN A 14 -17.53 19.44 8.08
N ALA A 15 -17.22 20.58 7.47
CA ALA A 15 -18.10 21.75 7.44
C ALA A 15 -18.97 21.80 6.16
N PHE A 16 -18.83 20.81 5.28
CA PHE A 16 -19.61 20.75 4.04
C PHE A 16 -20.95 20.08 4.29
N GLY A 17 -22.06 20.74 3.84
CA GLY A 17 -23.40 20.24 3.97
C GLY A 17 -23.75 19.82 5.40
N LYS A 18 -24.28 18.62 5.55
CA LYS A 18 -24.62 18.05 6.86
C LYS A 18 -23.42 17.38 7.57
N GLY A 19 -22.29 17.22 6.90
CA GLY A 19 -21.14 16.47 7.39
C GLY A 19 -21.41 14.97 7.61
N LEU A 20 -22.52 14.44 7.07
CA LEU A 20 -23.01 13.07 7.24
C LEU A 20 -23.45 12.51 5.88
N GLY A 21 -23.51 11.20 5.74
CA GLY A 21 -23.95 10.53 4.53
C GLY A 21 -23.10 10.94 3.32
N ARG A 22 -23.72 11.47 2.28
CA ARG A 22 -23.04 11.97 1.08
C ARG A 22 -22.07 13.13 1.35
N ASP A 23 -22.27 13.88 2.40
CA ASP A 23 -21.45 15.04 2.76
C ASP A 23 -20.25 14.68 3.64
N THR A 24 -19.90 13.40 3.81
CA THR A 24 -18.77 12.97 4.64
C THR A 24 -17.41 13.12 3.96
N ILE A 25 -17.38 13.29 2.65
CA ILE A 25 -16.14 13.43 1.87
C ILE A 25 -15.78 14.90 1.76
N THR A 26 -14.62 15.27 2.28
CA THR A 26 -14.14 16.66 2.32
C THR A 26 -13.29 17.04 1.09
N SER A 27 -12.88 16.07 0.27
CA SER A 27 -12.06 16.31 -0.94
C SER A 27 -12.85 16.99 -2.07
N GLY A 28 -14.17 16.94 -2.01
CA GLY A 28 -15.05 17.36 -3.08
C GLY A 28 -15.16 16.42 -4.27
N ILE A 29 -14.43 15.29 -4.22
CA ILE A 29 -14.51 14.23 -5.23
C ILE A 29 -15.56 13.23 -4.76
N GLU A 30 -16.79 13.38 -5.23
CA GLU A 30 -17.94 12.61 -4.79
C GLU A 30 -18.64 11.99 -5.98
N GLY A 31 -19.09 10.76 -5.84
CA GLY A 31 -19.87 10.07 -6.87
C GLY A 31 -19.54 8.58 -6.96
N ALA A 32 -20.13 7.95 -7.94
CA ALA A 32 -19.88 6.58 -8.31
C ALA A 32 -19.31 6.55 -9.73
N TRP A 33 -18.40 5.63 -9.98
CA TRP A 33 -17.72 5.44 -11.26
C TRP A 33 -18.32 4.30 -12.09
N THR A 34 -19.24 3.56 -11.49
CA THR A 34 -19.97 2.47 -12.14
C THR A 34 -21.42 2.42 -11.66
N ALA A 35 -22.30 1.79 -12.44
CA ALA A 35 -23.68 1.54 -12.03
C ALA A 35 -23.78 0.57 -10.84
N ASN A 36 -22.79 -0.29 -10.64
CA ASN A 36 -22.73 -1.31 -9.60
C ASN A 36 -21.52 -1.13 -8.67
N PRO A 37 -21.49 -0.10 -7.81
CA PRO A 37 -20.30 0.27 -7.05
C PRO A 37 -19.87 -0.75 -5.97
N ILE A 38 -20.68 -1.76 -5.71
CA ILE A 38 -20.41 -2.82 -4.74
C ILE A 38 -20.05 -4.17 -5.39
N GLN A 39 -19.99 -4.21 -6.72
CA GLN A 39 -19.70 -5.43 -7.48
C GLN A 39 -18.47 -5.22 -8.36
N TRP A 40 -17.64 -6.25 -8.46
CA TRP A 40 -16.58 -6.28 -9.45
C TRP A 40 -17.16 -6.65 -10.82
N ASP A 41 -17.08 -5.73 -11.76
CA ASP A 41 -17.50 -5.92 -13.15
C ASP A 41 -16.66 -5.03 -14.08
N ASN A 42 -17.03 -4.99 -15.37
CA ASN A 42 -16.36 -4.17 -16.36
C ASN A 42 -17.01 -2.78 -16.56
N GLY A 43 -18.01 -2.44 -15.73
CA GLY A 43 -18.85 -1.25 -15.87
C GLY A 43 -18.09 0.08 -15.88
N TYR A 44 -16.92 0.15 -15.23
CA TYR A 44 -16.06 1.34 -15.29
C TYR A 44 -15.61 1.64 -16.72
N PHE A 45 -15.14 0.64 -17.46
CA PHE A 45 -14.70 0.83 -18.84
C PHE A 45 -15.88 0.99 -19.81
N ASP A 46 -16.98 0.30 -19.55
CA ASP A 46 -18.21 0.47 -20.33
C ASP A 46 -18.68 1.92 -20.32
N LEU A 47 -18.65 2.55 -19.15
CA LEU A 47 -19.05 3.95 -18.99
C LEU A 47 -17.99 4.91 -19.52
N LEU A 48 -16.73 4.74 -19.13
CA LEU A 48 -15.63 5.64 -19.52
C LEU A 48 -15.48 5.73 -21.04
N LEU A 49 -15.56 4.62 -21.72
CA LEU A 49 -15.34 4.52 -23.17
C LEU A 49 -16.65 4.68 -23.96
N GLY A 50 -17.79 4.35 -23.36
CA GLY A 50 -19.10 4.34 -24.03
C GLY A 50 -19.84 5.65 -24.07
N TYR A 51 -19.52 6.61 -23.20
CA TYR A 51 -20.19 7.90 -23.12
C TYR A 51 -19.29 9.06 -23.55
N GLU A 52 -19.92 10.14 -24.00
CA GLU A 52 -19.30 11.45 -24.08
C GLU A 52 -19.39 12.16 -22.73
N TRP A 53 -18.31 12.85 -22.37
CA TRP A 53 -18.16 13.46 -21.06
C TRP A 53 -18.14 14.99 -21.15
N GLU A 54 -18.67 15.66 -20.14
CA GLU A 54 -18.56 17.10 -20.00
C GLU A 54 -18.06 17.50 -18.61
N LEU A 55 -17.20 18.50 -18.57
CA LEU A 55 -16.65 19.02 -17.33
C LEU A 55 -17.75 19.68 -16.50
N THR A 56 -17.81 19.37 -15.23
CA THR A 56 -18.76 19.91 -14.26
C THR A 56 -18.08 20.17 -12.92
N LYS A 57 -18.82 20.66 -11.97
CA LYS A 57 -18.38 20.81 -10.59
C LYS A 57 -19.20 19.90 -9.69
N SER A 58 -18.50 19.26 -8.75
CA SER A 58 -19.16 18.57 -7.64
C SER A 58 -19.85 19.58 -6.71
N PRO A 59 -20.77 19.14 -5.83
CA PRO A 59 -21.38 20.01 -4.83
C PRO A 59 -20.36 20.77 -3.97
N ALA A 60 -19.19 20.18 -3.69
CA ALA A 60 -18.08 20.79 -2.95
C ALA A 60 -17.14 21.63 -3.83
N GLY A 61 -17.43 21.81 -5.13
CA GLY A 61 -16.69 22.67 -6.04
C GLY A 61 -15.50 22.04 -6.76
N ALA A 62 -15.22 20.74 -6.56
CA ALA A 62 -14.17 20.04 -7.29
C ALA A 62 -14.54 19.84 -8.76
N SER A 63 -13.53 19.85 -9.64
CA SER A 63 -13.73 19.56 -11.06
C SER A 63 -13.96 18.06 -11.26
N MET A 64 -15.08 17.73 -11.88
CA MET A 64 -15.48 16.36 -12.21
C MET A 64 -16.09 16.33 -13.61
N TRP A 65 -16.22 15.14 -14.16
CA TRP A 65 -16.81 14.91 -15.47
C TRP A 65 -18.07 14.09 -15.31
N LYS A 66 -19.14 14.48 -15.98
CA LYS A 66 -20.41 13.73 -16.03
C LYS A 66 -20.70 13.26 -17.45
N ALA A 67 -21.33 12.10 -17.57
CA ALA A 67 -21.75 11.57 -18.85
C ALA A 67 -22.89 12.41 -19.46
N LYS A 68 -22.81 12.66 -20.78
CA LYS A 68 -23.91 13.29 -21.54
C LYS A 68 -24.97 12.26 -21.87
N ASN A 69 -26.23 12.63 -21.63
CA ASN A 69 -27.37 11.78 -21.97
C ASN A 69 -27.28 10.36 -21.42
N GLN A 70 -26.78 10.22 -20.19
CA GLN A 70 -26.63 8.93 -19.54
C GLN A 70 -28.00 8.26 -19.38
N LYS A 71 -28.07 6.97 -19.73
CA LYS A 71 -29.25 6.15 -19.54
C LYS A 71 -29.46 5.84 -18.06
N GLU A 72 -30.71 5.69 -17.64
CA GLU A 72 -31.03 5.39 -16.24
C GLU A 72 -30.44 4.07 -15.75
N GLU A 73 -30.38 3.06 -16.63
CA GLU A 73 -29.78 1.74 -16.36
C GLU A 73 -28.28 1.81 -16.02
N ASP A 74 -27.59 2.84 -16.53
CA ASP A 74 -26.16 3.08 -16.34
C ASP A 74 -25.87 4.03 -15.19
N MET A 75 -26.89 4.53 -14.51
CA MET A 75 -26.77 5.36 -13.32
C MET A 75 -26.53 4.51 -12.08
N ALA A 76 -25.81 5.08 -11.10
CA ALA A 76 -25.54 4.44 -9.83
C ALA A 76 -26.69 4.63 -8.83
N PRO A 77 -26.83 3.75 -7.84
CA PRO A 77 -27.72 4.01 -6.70
C PRO A 77 -27.17 5.14 -5.83
N ASP A 78 -28.06 5.96 -5.29
CA ASP A 78 -27.69 6.98 -4.31
C ASP A 78 -27.18 6.35 -3.02
N VAL A 79 -26.21 6.99 -2.36
CA VAL A 79 -25.55 6.46 -1.17
C VAL A 79 -26.45 6.40 0.07
N GLU A 80 -27.49 7.23 0.13
CA GLU A 80 -28.44 7.28 1.24
C GLU A 80 -29.73 6.52 0.93
N ASP A 81 -30.20 6.61 -0.32
CA ASP A 81 -31.42 5.94 -0.80
C ASP A 81 -31.14 5.21 -2.13
N PRO A 82 -30.87 3.90 -2.08
CA PRO A 82 -30.58 3.11 -3.28
C PRO A 82 -31.71 3.06 -4.32
N SER A 83 -32.94 3.49 -3.99
CA SER A 83 -34.05 3.59 -4.94
C SER A 83 -33.91 4.78 -5.89
N ILE A 84 -33.10 5.76 -5.52
CA ILE A 84 -32.79 6.93 -6.33
C ILE A 84 -31.58 6.61 -7.23
N ARG A 85 -31.68 6.97 -8.52
CA ARG A 85 -30.57 6.85 -9.46
C ARG A 85 -29.84 8.18 -9.61
N VAL A 86 -28.51 8.14 -9.53
CA VAL A 86 -27.65 9.31 -9.68
C VAL A 86 -26.65 9.08 -10.82
N PRO A 87 -26.31 10.14 -11.58
CA PRO A 87 -25.32 10.03 -12.65
C PRO A 87 -23.97 9.54 -12.14
N THR A 88 -23.28 8.73 -12.95
CA THR A 88 -21.90 8.38 -12.68
C THR A 88 -20.97 9.54 -13.03
N MET A 89 -19.82 9.56 -12.42
CA MET A 89 -18.85 10.64 -12.50
C MET A 89 -17.46 10.09 -12.83
N MET A 90 -16.66 10.90 -13.52
CA MET A 90 -15.24 10.64 -13.73
C MET A 90 -14.39 11.80 -13.23
N THR A 91 -13.17 11.53 -12.82
CA THR A 91 -12.17 12.56 -12.54
C THR A 91 -11.37 12.89 -13.80
N THR A 92 -10.58 13.94 -13.75
CA THR A 92 -9.64 14.26 -14.84
C THR A 92 -8.58 13.16 -15.03
N ALA A 93 -8.23 12.44 -13.96
CA ALA A 93 -7.34 11.27 -14.05
C ALA A 93 -8.00 10.11 -14.80
N ASP A 94 -9.31 9.90 -14.60
CA ASP A 94 -10.06 8.88 -15.37
C ASP A 94 -10.14 9.27 -16.85
N MET A 95 -10.38 10.55 -17.13
CA MET A 95 -10.38 11.04 -18.52
C MET A 95 -9.03 10.84 -19.22
N ALA A 96 -7.92 10.92 -18.50
CA ALA A 96 -6.61 10.62 -19.07
C ALA A 96 -6.51 9.16 -19.54
N MET A 97 -7.21 8.22 -18.91
CA MET A 97 -7.25 6.81 -19.35
C MET A 97 -7.94 6.64 -20.71
N ARG A 98 -8.73 7.62 -21.13
CA ARG A 98 -9.42 7.67 -22.42
C ARG A 98 -8.69 8.57 -23.44
N GLU A 99 -8.22 9.74 -23.01
CA GLU A 99 -7.72 10.78 -23.92
C GLU A 99 -6.24 10.62 -24.27
N ASP A 100 -5.44 10.04 -23.38
CA ASP A 100 -4.02 9.76 -23.67
C ASP A 100 -3.91 8.51 -24.54
N PRO A 101 -3.21 8.56 -25.69
CA PRO A 101 -3.14 7.45 -26.64
C PRO A 101 -2.51 6.17 -26.08
N GLU A 102 -1.58 6.28 -25.15
CA GLU A 102 -0.92 5.11 -24.55
C GLU A 102 -1.83 4.48 -23.48
N TYR A 103 -2.48 5.28 -22.66
CA TYR A 103 -3.45 4.80 -21.70
C TYR A 103 -4.70 4.23 -22.36
N PHE A 104 -5.19 4.87 -23.42
CA PHE A 104 -6.35 4.40 -24.16
C PHE A 104 -6.15 2.97 -24.70
N LYS A 105 -5.00 2.66 -25.27
CA LYS A 105 -4.68 1.31 -25.74
C LYS A 105 -4.80 0.27 -24.63
N ILE A 106 -4.35 0.64 -23.41
CA ILE A 106 -4.43 -0.24 -22.24
C ILE A 106 -5.88 -0.38 -21.79
N SER A 107 -6.59 0.73 -21.67
CA SER A 107 -8.01 0.77 -21.26
C SER A 107 -8.89 -0.04 -22.21
N GLU A 108 -8.70 0.13 -23.52
CA GLU A 108 -9.43 -0.63 -24.55
C GLU A 108 -9.11 -2.14 -24.47
N ARG A 109 -7.85 -2.49 -24.25
CA ARG A 109 -7.44 -3.89 -24.07
C ARG A 109 -8.12 -4.51 -22.83
N PHE A 110 -8.13 -3.83 -21.72
CA PHE A 110 -8.77 -4.31 -20.49
C PHE A 110 -10.28 -4.36 -20.61
N HIS A 111 -10.89 -3.41 -21.31
CA HIS A 111 -12.30 -3.44 -21.64
C HIS A 111 -12.69 -4.70 -22.43
N LYS A 112 -11.88 -5.05 -23.43
CA LYS A 112 -12.10 -6.26 -24.26
C LYS A 112 -11.73 -7.57 -23.55
N ASN A 113 -10.91 -7.52 -22.50
CA ASN A 113 -10.38 -8.70 -21.80
C ASN A 113 -10.53 -8.54 -20.27
N PRO A 114 -11.76 -8.63 -19.74
CA PRO A 114 -12.02 -8.37 -18.31
C PRO A 114 -11.27 -9.32 -17.36
N GLU A 115 -11.02 -10.57 -17.78
CA GLU A 115 -10.22 -11.51 -16.97
C GLU A 115 -8.75 -11.09 -16.88
N GLU A 116 -8.17 -10.56 -17.96
CA GLU A 116 -6.82 -10.01 -17.94
C GLU A 116 -6.78 -8.79 -17.00
N PHE A 117 -7.79 -7.92 -17.06
CA PHE A 117 -7.89 -6.78 -16.16
C PHE A 117 -7.95 -7.22 -14.70
N ALA A 118 -8.77 -8.21 -14.36
CA ALA A 118 -8.89 -8.72 -13.01
C ALA A 118 -7.55 -9.25 -12.47
N ASP A 119 -6.81 -10.04 -13.27
CA ASP A 119 -5.48 -10.53 -12.89
C ASP A 119 -4.49 -9.39 -12.67
N LYS A 120 -4.40 -8.44 -13.61
CA LYS A 120 -3.47 -7.30 -13.50
C LYS A 120 -3.81 -6.39 -12.34
N PHE A 121 -5.09 -6.14 -12.10
CA PHE A 121 -5.55 -5.36 -10.96
C PHE A 121 -5.19 -6.05 -9.64
N ALA A 122 -5.49 -7.34 -9.50
CA ALA A 122 -5.18 -8.10 -8.30
C ALA A 122 -3.68 -8.07 -7.98
N ARG A 123 -2.83 -8.26 -8.99
CA ARG A 123 -1.36 -8.19 -8.84
C ARG A 123 -0.88 -6.79 -8.45
N ALA A 124 -1.42 -5.74 -9.07
CA ALA A 124 -1.07 -4.36 -8.75
C ALA A 124 -1.53 -3.98 -7.34
N TRP A 125 -2.72 -4.39 -6.94
CA TRP A 125 -3.26 -4.21 -5.60
C TRP A 125 -2.42 -4.93 -4.54
N PHE A 126 -2.06 -6.19 -4.80
CA PHE A 126 -1.18 -6.94 -3.92
C PHE A 126 0.19 -6.26 -3.78
N LYS A 127 0.79 -5.79 -4.89
CA LYS A 127 2.05 -5.05 -4.85
C LYS A 127 1.96 -3.78 -4.00
N LEU A 128 0.87 -3.04 -4.13
CA LEU A 128 0.63 -1.84 -3.32
C LEU A 128 0.55 -2.16 -1.84
N LEU A 129 -0.23 -3.18 -1.46
CA LEU A 129 -0.43 -3.57 -0.07
C LEU A 129 0.79 -4.26 0.54
N HIS A 130 1.55 -5.02 -0.24
CA HIS A 130 2.74 -5.75 0.22
C HIS A 130 3.76 -4.81 0.88
N ARG A 131 3.86 -3.58 0.45
CA ARG A 131 4.75 -2.57 1.04
C ARG A 131 4.53 -2.38 2.54
N ASP A 132 3.32 -2.64 3.02
CA ASP A 132 2.91 -2.47 4.41
C ASP A 132 2.70 -3.81 5.15
N LEU A 133 2.63 -4.93 4.44
CA LEU A 133 2.32 -6.24 5.02
C LEU A 133 3.55 -7.00 5.52
N GLY A 134 4.74 -6.61 5.09
CA GLY A 134 5.98 -7.35 5.36
C GLY A 134 6.09 -8.64 4.54
N PRO A 135 7.01 -9.54 4.93
CA PRO A 135 7.31 -10.72 4.14
C PRO A 135 6.14 -11.72 4.11
N LYS A 136 5.99 -12.44 3.00
CA LYS A 136 4.95 -13.45 2.77
C LYS A 136 4.89 -14.52 3.86
N SER A 137 6.02 -14.85 4.49
CA SER A 137 6.09 -15.80 5.62
C SER A 137 5.27 -15.39 6.84
N ARG A 138 4.81 -14.13 6.90
CA ARG A 138 3.95 -13.61 7.96
C ARG A 138 2.47 -13.56 7.58
N TYR A 139 2.12 -13.91 6.35
CA TYR A 139 0.72 -13.93 5.93
C TYR A 139 0.00 -15.11 6.56
N ILE A 140 -1.27 -14.92 6.86
CA ILE A 140 -2.11 -15.91 7.54
C ILE A 140 -3.36 -16.14 6.69
N GLY A 141 -3.76 -17.38 6.58
CA GLY A 141 -5.01 -17.77 5.94
C GLY A 141 -4.84 -18.61 4.68
N PRO A 142 -5.93 -19.14 4.16
CA PRO A 142 -5.92 -20.05 3.00
C PRO A 142 -5.61 -19.35 1.67
N GLU A 143 -5.74 -18.03 1.62
CA GLU A 143 -5.58 -17.22 0.41
C GLU A 143 -4.18 -16.65 0.23
N VAL A 144 -3.22 -17.09 1.06
CA VAL A 144 -1.82 -16.69 0.89
C VAL A 144 -1.31 -17.17 -0.46
N PRO A 145 -0.83 -16.26 -1.34
CA PRO A 145 -0.34 -16.65 -2.66
C PRO A 145 0.81 -17.64 -2.57
N SER A 146 0.75 -18.72 -3.35
CA SER A 146 1.87 -19.68 -3.46
C SER A 146 3.02 -19.10 -4.27
N GLU A 147 2.72 -18.23 -5.23
CA GLU A 147 3.68 -17.58 -6.12
C GLU A 147 4.49 -16.51 -5.39
N ASP A 148 5.80 -16.45 -5.67
CA ASP A 148 6.67 -15.34 -5.30
C ASP A 148 6.84 -14.43 -6.52
N LEU A 149 6.44 -13.18 -6.39
CA LEU A 149 6.52 -12.19 -7.47
C LEU A 149 7.88 -11.48 -7.43
N ILE A 150 8.37 -11.04 -8.61
CA ILE A 150 9.71 -10.46 -8.76
C ILE A 150 9.98 -9.21 -7.90
N TRP A 151 8.92 -8.53 -7.44
CA TRP A 151 9.01 -7.34 -6.59
C TRP A 151 8.92 -7.67 -5.08
N GLN A 152 8.71 -8.94 -4.74
CA GLN A 152 8.84 -9.40 -3.36
C GLN A 152 10.32 -9.68 -3.09
N ASP A 153 10.78 -9.33 -1.90
CA ASP A 153 12.10 -9.69 -1.43
C ASP A 153 11.99 -11.01 -0.64
N PRO A 154 12.13 -12.17 -1.28
CA PRO A 154 12.09 -13.43 -0.55
C PRO A 154 13.26 -13.44 0.43
N ILE A 155 12.96 -13.65 1.71
CA ILE A 155 13.99 -13.84 2.72
C ILE A 155 14.59 -15.22 2.46
N PRO A 156 15.89 -15.32 2.11
CA PRO A 156 16.54 -16.62 1.96
C PRO A 156 16.40 -17.42 3.24
N SER A 157 16.24 -18.73 3.11
CA SER A 157 16.30 -19.61 4.27
C SER A 157 17.64 -19.44 4.94
N GLY A 158 17.64 -19.02 6.21
CA GLY A 158 18.85 -18.91 6.99
C GLY A 158 19.48 -20.30 7.23
N SER A 159 20.78 -20.35 7.44
CA SER A 159 21.43 -21.57 7.93
C SER A 159 20.96 -21.87 9.36
N THR A 160 20.57 -23.10 9.63
CA THR A 160 20.30 -23.60 10.99
C THR A 160 21.47 -24.38 11.58
N SER A 161 22.58 -24.51 10.84
CA SER A 161 23.74 -25.35 11.19
C SER A 161 24.93 -24.54 11.71
N TYR A 162 24.66 -23.49 12.49
CA TYR A 162 25.71 -22.70 13.13
C TYR A 162 25.73 -22.89 14.66
N ASP A 163 26.90 -22.76 15.26
CA ASP A 163 27.06 -22.82 16.70
C ASP A 163 26.74 -21.49 17.37
N ILE A 164 25.53 -21.41 17.95
CA ILE A 164 25.05 -20.21 18.64
C ILE A 164 25.97 -19.82 19.80
N GLU A 165 26.52 -20.78 20.54
CA GLU A 165 27.38 -20.48 21.70
C GLU A 165 28.73 -19.92 21.26
N ASN A 166 29.26 -20.42 20.16
CA ASN A 166 30.45 -19.84 19.55
C ASN A 166 30.23 -18.41 19.09
N VAL A 167 29.10 -18.12 18.38
CA VAL A 167 28.74 -16.75 17.97
C VAL A 167 28.60 -15.82 19.17
N LYS A 168 27.92 -16.26 20.23
CA LYS A 168 27.80 -15.48 21.48
C LYS A 168 29.18 -15.21 22.12
N LYS A 169 30.08 -16.17 22.09
CA LYS A 169 31.44 -16.01 22.59
C LYS A 169 32.18 -14.94 21.78
N MET A 170 32.15 -15.04 20.46
CA MET A 170 32.80 -14.08 19.57
C MET A 170 32.24 -12.63 19.79
N ILE A 171 30.92 -12.48 19.97
CA ILE A 171 30.32 -11.18 20.29
C ILE A 171 30.84 -10.64 21.63
N LYS A 172 30.97 -11.48 22.65
CA LYS A 172 31.49 -11.07 23.97
C LYS A 172 32.98 -10.70 23.94
N GLU A 173 33.75 -11.23 23.00
CA GLU A 173 35.16 -10.94 22.80
C GLU A 173 35.42 -9.68 21.97
N LEU A 174 34.36 -9.05 21.42
CA LEU A 174 34.47 -7.78 20.74
C LEU A 174 34.81 -6.67 21.72
N ASP A 175 35.64 -5.72 21.29
CA ASP A 175 35.92 -4.49 22.04
C ASP A 175 34.77 -3.47 21.87
N LEU A 176 33.56 -3.90 22.27
CA LEU A 176 32.34 -3.10 22.24
C LEU A 176 31.67 -3.11 23.61
N SER A 177 31.21 -1.93 24.01
CA SER A 177 30.46 -1.81 25.25
C SER A 177 29.08 -2.44 25.16
N VAL A 178 28.52 -2.87 26.28
CA VAL A 178 27.14 -3.35 26.38
C VAL A 178 26.15 -2.31 25.84
N THR A 179 26.39 -1.04 26.09
CA THR A 179 25.55 0.06 25.59
C THR A 179 25.52 0.09 24.07
N GLN A 180 26.66 -0.01 23.40
CA GLN A 180 26.75 -0.04 21.95
C GLN A 180 25.99 -1.23 21.34
N LEU A 181 26.12 -2.41 21.92
CA LEU A 181 25.41 -3.60 21.49
C LEU A 181 23.90 -3.46 21.66
N VAL A 182 23.46 -2.95 22.81
CA VAL A 182 22.04 -2.75 23.11
C VAL A 182 21.42 -1.66 22.22
N GLU A 183 22.08 -0.52 22.06
CA GLU A 183 21.59 0.57 21.21
C GLU A 183 21.44 0.14 19.76
N THR A 184 22.42 -0.59 19.23
CA THR A 184 22.35 -1.11 17.84
C THR A 184 21.21 -2.11 17.66
N ALA A 185 21.08 -3.06 18.60
CA ALA A 185 19.99 -4.03 18.57
C ALA A 185 18.63 -3.36 18.68
N TRP A 186 18.50 -2.40 19.58
CA TRP A 186 17.26 -1.62 19.76
C TRP A 186 16.93 -0.80 18.52
N ALA A 187 17.89 -0.06 17.98
CA ALA A 187 17.69 0.76 16.78
C ALA A 187 17.28 -0.10 15.57
N SER A 188 17.84 -1.30 15.43
CA SER A 188 17.44 -2.22 14.35
C SER A 188 16.03 -2.77 14.52
N ALA A 189 15.54 -2.93 15.76
CA ALA A 189 14.27 -3.56 16.09
C ALA A 189 13.16 -2.57 16.47
N SER A 190 13.47 -1.29 16.66
CA SER A 190 12.56 -0.26 17.23
C SER A 190 11.28 -0.02 16.43
N THR A 191 11.25 -0.40 15.15
CA THR A 191 10.08 -0.27 14.30
C THR A 191 9.06 -1.41 14.47
N TYR A 192 9.36 -2.42 15.29
CA TYR A 192 8.45 -3.55 15.51
C TYR A 192 7.19 -3.12 16.23
N ARG A 193 6.04 -3.58 15.71
CA ARG A 193 4.72 -3.41 16.32
C ARG A 193 4.09 -4.77 16.57
N ASP A 194 3.76 -5.06 17.83
CA ASP A 194 3.20 -6.35 18.18
C ASP A 194 1.76 -6.55 17.70
N THR A 195 1.00 -5.47 17.56
CA THR A 195 -0.41 -5.53 17.15
C THR A 195 -0.62 -6.09 15.75
N ASP A 196 0.27 -5.78 14.81
CA ASP A 196 0.19 -6.21 13.42
C ASP A 196 1.44 -6.96 12.95
N LYS A 197 2.39 -7.22 13.87
CA LYS A 197 3.65 -7.93 13.63
C LYS A 197 4.53 -7.30 12.55
N ARG A 198 4.37 -6.01 12.29
CA ARG A 198 5.17 -5.26 11.31
C ARG A 198 6.43 -4.68 11.91
N GLY A 199 7.35 -4.34 11.02
CA GLY A 199 8.63 -3.75 11.39
C GLY A 199 9.60 -4.77 12.01
N GLY A 200 10.49 -4.29 12.86
CA GLY A 200 11.54 -5.10 13.49
C GLY A 200 12.80 -5.18 12.66
N ALA A 201 13.68 -6.12 13.03
CA ALA A 201 15.02 -6.27 12.49
C ALA A 201 15.08 -6.93 11.09
N ASN A 202 14.10 -6.68 10.23
CA ASN A 202 14.00 -7.26 8.89
C ASN A 202 15.25 -6.98 8.04
N GLY A 203 16.16 -7.95 7.96
CA GLY A 203 17.40 -7.86 7.18
C GLY A 203 18.32 -6.72 7.61
N ALA A 204 18.25 -6.31 8.88
CA ALA A 204 19.06 -5.24 9.45
C ALA A 204 19.09 -3.96 8.58
N ARG A 205 17.94 -3.39 8.27
CA ARG A 205 17.81 -2.18 7.43
C ARG A 205 18.65 -1.00 7.92
N ILE A 206 19.03 -1.01 9.20
CA ILE A 206 19.92 -0.02 9.81
C ILE A 206 21.28 0.06 9.07
N ARG A 207 21.72 -1.01 8.39
CA ARG A 207 22.95 -1.06 7.57
C ARG A 207 22.78 -0.39 6.20
N LEU A 208 21.55 -0.09 5.77
CA LEU A 208 21.23 0.41 4.44
C LEU A 208 20.93 1.91 4.48
N LEU A 209 21.21 2.60 3.38
CA LEU A 209 20.80 3.98 3.19
C LEU A 209 19.27 4.05 2.98
N PRO A 210 18.59 5.09 3.49
CA PRO A 210 19.15 6.26 4.22
C PRO A 210 19.34 6.02 5.73
N GLN A 211 18.83 4.92 6.30
CA GLN A 211 18.79 4.68 7.74
C GLN A 211 20.20 4.66 8.38
N LYS A 212 21.17 4.10 7.67
CA LYS A 212 22.57 4.07 8.11
C LYS A 212 23.12 5.45 8.49
N ASN A 213 22.68 6.50 7.80
CA ASN A 213 23.17 7.87 8.00
C ASN A 213 22.25 8.72 8.90
N TRP A 214 21.22 8.15 9.48
CA TRP A 214 20.39 8.91 10.41
C TRP A 214 21.16 9.18 11.70
N GLU A 215 21.12 10.43 12.18
CA GLU A 215 21.80 10.85 13.40
C GLU A 215 21.43 9.99 14.62
N ALA A 216 20.16 9.59 14.70
CA ALA A 216 19.65 8.70 15.75
C ALA A 216 20.36 7.33 15.80
N ASN A 217 20.95 6.89 14.70
CA ASN A 217 21.66 5.62 14.59
C ASN A 217 23.17 5.78 14.84
N LYS A 218 23.65 6.99 15.14
CA LYS A 218 25.07 7.26 15.40
C LYS A 218 25.98 6.67 14.32
N PRO A 219 25.98 7.20 13.07
CA PRO A 219 26.58 6.54 11.90
C PRO A 219 28.02 6.04 12.05
N GLN A 220 28.88 6.81 12.72
CA GLN A 220 30.29 6.43 12.91
C GLN A 220 30.44 5.21 13.84
N GLU A 221 29.68 5.21 14.92
CA GLU A 221 29.65 4.12 15.89
C GLU A 221 29.02 2.87 15.27
N LEU A 222 27.91 3.06 14.53
CA LEU A 222 27.23 2.01 13.79
C LEU A 222 28.16 1.33 12.77
N ASP A 223 28.95 2.07 12.03
CA ASP A 223 29.92 1.51 11.08
C ASP A 223 30.95 0.59 11.75
N THR A 224 31.44 0.96 12.91
CA THR A 224 32.36 0.14 13.71
C THR A 224 31.71 -1.17 14.14
N ILE A 225 30.46 -1.10 14.61
CA ILE A 225 29.71 -2.26 15.09
C ILE A 225 29.37 -3.20 13.93
N LEU A 226 28.88 -2.65 12.82
CA LEU A 226 28.55 -3.45 11.63
C LEU A 226 29.77 -4.16 11.06
N SER A 227 30.92 -3.48 10.98
CA SER A 227 32.17 -4.10 10.53
C SER A 227 32.60 -5.27 11.42
N SER A 228 32.38 -5.14 12.73
CA SER A 228 32.67 -6.24 13.69
C SER A 228 31.71 -7.40 13.49
N TYR A 229 30.43 -7.16 13.23
CA TYR A 229 29.43 -8.19 12.95
C TYR A 229 29.68 -8.89 11.61
N GLU A 230 30.06 -8.16 10.58
CA GLU A 230 30.41 -8.71 9.27
C GLU A 230 31.59 -9.67 9.38
N LYS A 231 32.58 -9.35 10.21
CA LYS A 231 33.70 -10.23 10.48
C LYS A 231 33.23 -11.54 11.12
N ILE A 232 32.38 -11.48 12.16
CA ILE A 232 31.82 -12.68 12.81
C ILE A 232 30.98 -13.47 11.79
N SER A 233 30.17 -12.82 10.99
CA SER A 233 29.37 -13.48 9.98
C SER A 233 30.22 -14.24 8.97
N SER A 234 31.31 -13.66 8.50
CA SER A 234 32.24 -14.32 7.57
C SER A 234 32.96 -15.52 8.17
N GLU A 235 33.32 -15.46 9.45
CA GLU A 235 34.01 -16.52 10.15
C GLU A 235 33.08 -17.69 10.55
N THR A 236 31.80 -17.43 10.69
CA THR A 236 30.81 -18.44 11.11
C THR A 236 29.93 -18.96 9.98
N CYS A 237 30.18 -18.56 8.75
CA CYS A 237 29.34 -18.88 7.58
C CYS A 237 27.85 -18.52 7.77
N LEU A 238 27.56 -17.53 8.59
CA LEU A 238 26.23 -16.96 8.70
C LEU A 238 25.93 -16.17 7.42
N LEU A 239 25.29 -16.81 6.47
CA LEU A 239 24.72 -16.14 5.29
C LEU A 239 23.39 -15.47 5.64
N TYR A 240 23.25 -14.25 5.19
CA TYR A 240 22.03 -13.46 5.31
C TYR A 240 20.91 -13.99 4.45
#